data_49077a16aa3df528e2bf6df5e56ee7c7
#
_entry.id   49077a16aa3df528e2bf6df5e56ee7c7
#
_cell.length_a   1.000
_cell.length_b   1.000
_cell.length_c   1.000
_cell.angle_alpha   90.00
_cell.angle_beta   90.00
_cell.angle_gamma   90.00
#
_symmetry.space_group_name_H-M   'P 1'
#
loop_
_entity.id
_entity.type
_entity.pdbx_description
1 polymer ?
#
loop_
_entity_poly.entity_id
_entity_poly.type
_entity_poly.pdbx_seq_one_letter_code
_entity_poly.pdbx_strand_id
1 'polypeptide(L)'
;ILIMLGLKNYLLPQLLEGDGKENWAIQLVQIFPQLFFATLCGLLVLSLILYLWVKHQPALVFYRRIAKIPFIGQTVRLYTTAYYAREWGNLLGQGIDLLDLVSLMQEQKSKLFRELGSDLEEALMLGQSFPDRIATHPFFTKELSLIIAYGEANARLGYELEVYAEEV
;
A
#
# COMPACT_ATOMS: atom_id res chain seq x y z
N ILE A 1 -18.17 -16.54 22.72
CA ILE A 1 -17.97 -17.69 23.64
C ILE A 1 -19.20 -17.81 24.56
N LEU A 2 -19.62 -16.75 25.27
CA LEU A 2 -20.79 -16.77 26.18
C LEU A 2 -22.11 -17.10 25.46
N ILE A 3 -22.34 -16.54 24.28
CA ILE A 3 -23.53 -16.81 23.46
C ILE A 3 -23.54 -18.27 22.97
N MET A 4 -22.40 -18.84 22.60
CA MET A 4 -22.30 -20.25 22.20
C MET A 4 -22.48 -21.23 23.35
N LEU A 5 -21.98 -20.89 24.56
CA LEU A 5 -22.23 -21.67 25.78
C LEU A 5 -23.72 -21.62 26.15
N GLY A 6 -24.38 -20.47 26.03
CA GLY A 6 -25.81 -20.31 26.22
C GLY A 6 -26.64 -21.13 25.22
N LEU A 7 -26.27 -21.11 23.93
CA LEU A 7 -26.93 -21.92 22.90
C LEU A 7 -26.78 -23.42 23.18
N LYS A 8 -25.60 -23.86 23.58
CA LYS A 8 -25.34 -25.27 23.92
C LYS A 8 -26.14 -25.72 25.14
N ASN A 9 -26.20 -24.90 26.21
CA ASN A 9 -26.89 -25.30 27.42
C ASN A 9 -28.40 -25.15 27.38
N TYR A 10 -28.93 -24.28 26.50
CA TYR A 10 -30.40 -24.02 26.42
C TYR A 10 -31.08 -24.76 25.29
N LEU A 11 -30.42 -24.89 24.13
CA LEU A 11 -31.03 -25.55 22.96
C LEU A 11 -30.80 -27.08 22.93
N LEU A 12 -29.68 -27.56 23.46
CA LEU A 12 -29.39 -29.00 23.48
C LEU A 12 -30.48 -29.82 24.23
N PRO A 13 -30.96 -29.44 25.45
CA PRO A 13 -31.98 -30.21 26.14
C PRO A 13 -33.33 -30.14 25.43
N GLN A 14 -33.72 -29.03 24.76
CA GLN A 14 -34.98 -28.92 24.00
C GLN A 14 -34.96 -29.72 22.70
N LEU A 15 -33.80 -29.93 22.08
CA LEU A 15 -33.66 -30.77 20.90
C LEU A 15 -33.58 -32.27 21.20
N LEU A 16 -33.25 -32.65 22.45
CA LEU A 16 -33.20 -34.05 22.89
C LEU A 16 -34.56 -34.62 23.27
N GLU A 17 -35.56 -33.77 23.52
CA GLU A 17 -36.96 -34.22 23.81
C GLU A 17 -37.80 -34.49 22.56
N GLY A 18 -37.31 -34.22 21.37
CA GLY A 18 -37.95 -34.47 20.08
C GLY A 18 -37.55 -35.81 19.48
N ASP A 19 -38.60 -36.61 19.20
CA ASP A 19 -38.58 -37.98 18.64
C ASP A 19 -37.52 -38.17 17.54
N GLY A 20 -36.56 -39.03 17.75
CA GLY A 20 -35.65 -39.85 16.94
C GLY A 20 -35.21 -39.46 15.52
N LYS A 21 -35.62 -38.34 14.92
CA LYS A 21 -35.33 -37.99 13.52
C LYS A 21 -34.28 -36.88 13.28
N GLU A 22 -33.69 -36.30 14.30
CA GLU A 22 -32.79 -35.14 14.08
C GLU A 22 -31.35 -35.30 14.63
N ASN A 23 -30.75 -36.46 14.40
CA ASN A 23 -29.31 -36.66 14.68
C ASN A 23 -28.40 -35.66 13.92
N TRP A 24 -28.83 -35.13 12.79
CA TRP A 24 -28.08 -34.16 12.01
C TRP A 24 -28.01 -32.78 12.67
N ALA A 25 -29.07 -32.32 13.33
CA ALA A 25 -29.08 -31.03 14.03
C ALA A 25 -28.18 -31.04 15.24
N ILE A 26 -28.15 -32.13 16.00
CA ILE A 26 -27.24 -32.31 17.15
C ILE A 26 -25.79 -32.37 16.68
N GLN A 27 -25.51 -33.07 15.58
CA GLN A 27 -24.18 -33.12 14.98
C GLN A 27 -23.74 -31.73 14.50
N LEU A 28 -24.60 -30.95 13.87
CA LEU A 28 -24.30 -29.58 13.45
C LEU A 28 -23.96 -28.68 14.64
N VAL A 29 -24.70 -28.74 15.75
CA VAL A 29 -24.42 -27.94 16.96
C VAL A 29 -23.08 -28.32 17.59
N GLN A 30 -22.68 -29.59 17.50
CA GLN A 30 -21.36 -30.04 18.02
C GLN A 30 -20.20 -29.67 17.09
N ILE A 31 -20.39 -29.75 15.79
CA ILE A 31 -19.35 -29.51 14.80
C ILE A 31 -19.17 -28.01 14.54
N PHE A 32 -20.24 -27.20 14.64
CA PHE A 32 -20.20 -25.77 14.36
C PHE A 32 -19.14 -24.97 15.14
N PRO A 33 -18.95 -25.14 16.46
CA PRO A 33 -17.90 -24.48 17.19
C PRO A 33 -16.51 -24.87 16.71
N GLN A 34 -16.29 -26.14 16.37
CA GLN A 34 -15.01 -26.64 15.90
C GLN A 34 -14.68 -26.08 14.51
N LEU A 35 -15.64 -26.03 13.60
CA LEU A 35 -15.49 -25.41 12.28
C LEU A 35 -15.24 -23.91 12.42
N PHE A 36 -15.94 -23.22 13.31
CA PHE A 36 -15.73 -21.81 13.55
C PHE A 36 -14.31 -21.50 14.04
N PHE A 37 -13.82 -22.27 15.02
CA PHE A 37 -12.44 -22.13 15.50
C PHE A 37 -11.41 -22.49 14.43
N ALA A 38 -11.67 -23.54 13.65
CA ALA A 38 -10.77 -23.94 12.57
C ALA A 38 -10.70 -22.86 11.47
N THR A 39 -11.85 -22.26 11.08
CA THR A 39 -11.86 -21.16 10.12
C THR A 39 -11.18 -19.90 10.65
N LEU A 40 -11.38 -19.56 11.93
CA LEU A 40 -10.72 -18.43 12.56
C LEU A 40 -9.20 -18.61 12.60
N CYS A 41 -8.74 -19.80 13.03
CA CYS A 41 -7.31 -20.14 13.02
C CYS A 41 -6.75 -20.13 11.59
N GLY A 42 -7.47 -20.65 10.61
CA GLY A 42 -7.08 -20.63 9.21
C GLY A 42 -6.91 -19.20 8.67
N LEU A 43 -7.84 -18.29 9.01
CA LEU A 43 -7.75 -16.89 8.64
C LEU A 43 -6.57 -16.19 9.30
N LEU A 44 -6.27 -16.49 10.57
CA LEU A 44 -5.11 -15.93 11.27
C LEU A 44 -3.80 -16.39 10.64
N VAL A 45 -3.67 -17.69 10.34
CA VAL A 45 -2.50 -18.24 9.67
C VAL A 45 -2.33 -17.64 8.27
N LEU A 46 -3.42 -17.55 7.50
CA LEU A 46 -3.39 -16.92 6.17
C LEU A 46 -2.97 -15.45 6.26
N SER A 47 -3.52 -14.70 7.22
CA SER A 47 -3.16 -13.31 7.48
C SER A 47 -1.68 -13.16 7.83
N LEU A 48 -1.15 -14.08 8.67
CA LEU A 48 0.26 -14.09 9.03
C LEU A 48 1.17 -14.39 7.83
N ILE A 49 0.79 -15.37 7.01
CA ILE A 49 1.54 -15.72 5.80
C ILE A 49 1.53 -14.52 4.83
N LEU A 50 0.38 -13.89 4.60
CA LEU A 50 0.28 -12.70 3.74
C LEU A 50 1.12 -11.54 4.29
N TYR A 51 1.08 -11.31 5.60
CA TYR A 51 1.89 -10.28 6.25
C TYR A 51 3.39 -10.51 6.06
N LEU A 52 3.87 -11.72 6.30
CA LEU A 52 5.28 -12.08 6.11
C LEU A 52 5.68 -11.98 4.64
N TRP A 53 4.80 -12.41 3.73
CA TRP A 53 5.04 -12.33 2.30
C TRP A 53 5.16 -10.88 1.81
N VAL A 54 4.26 -9.99 2.24
CA VAL A 54 4.32 -8.55 1.93
C VAL A 54 5.57 -7.90 2.53
N LYS A 55 5.92 -8.25 3.77
CA LYS A 55 7.10 -7.70 4.45
C LYS A 55 8.42 -8.02 3.73
N HIS A 56 8.53 -9.21 3.11
CA HIS A 56 9.73 -9.63 2.39
C HIS A 56 9.81 -9.11 0.95
N GLN A 57 8.71 -8.61 0.38
CA GLN A 57 8.73 -8.05 -0.97
C GLN A 57 9.41 -6.67 -0.98
N PRO A 58 10.16 -6.33 -2.07
CA PRO A 58 10.58 -4.95 -2.30
C PRO A 58 9.35 -4.04 -2.38
N ALA A 59 9.40 -2.89 -1.72
CA ALA A 59 8.26 -1.99 -1.67
C ALA A 59 7.84 -1.54 -3.08
N LEU A 60 8.79 -1.25 -3.96
CA LEU A 60 8.54 -0.88 -5.36
C LEU A 60 7.75 -1.95 -6.13
N VAL A 61 8.06 -3.23 -5.94
CA VAL A 61 7.35 -4.33 -6.62
C VAL A 61 5.90 -4.43 -6.14
N PHE A 62 5.68 -4.29 -4.84
CA PHE A 62 4.35 -4.32 -4.26
C PHE A 62 3.48 -3.16 -4.78
N TYR A 63 4.01 -1.94 -4.74
CA TYR A 63 3.32 -0.76 -5.27
C TYR A 63 3.08 -0.85 -6.78
N ARG A 64 4.02 -1.38 -7.55
CA ARG A 64 3.84 -1.62 -9.01
C ARG A 64 2.65 -2.55 -9.30
N ARG A 65 2.39 -3.51 -8.43
CA ARG A 65 1.21 -4.39 -8.55
C ARG A 65 -0.09 -3.66 -8.21
N ILE A 66 -0.10 -2.87 -7.13
CA ILE A 66 -1.26 -2.05 -6.74
C ILE A 66 -1.58 -1.01 -7.81
N ALA A 67 -0.57 -0.38 -8.39
CA ALA A 67 -0.76 0.62 -9.45
C ALA A 67 -1.44 0.06 -10.72
N LYS A 68 -1.48 -1.27 -10.91
CA LYS A 68 -2.18 -1.93 -12.01
C LYS A 68 -3.67 -2.16 -11.75
N ILE A 69 -4.12 -2.00 -10.51
CA ILE A 69 -5.53 -2.19 -10.15
C ILE A 69 -6.30 -0.94 -10.62
N PRO A 70 -7.32 -1.08 -11.49
CA PRO A 70 -8.13 0.06 -11.91
C PRO A 70 -8.79 0.70 -10.67
N PHE A 71 -8.99 2.00 -10.67
CA PHE A 71 -9.45 2.88 -9.59
C PHE A 71 -8.43 3.07 -8.44
N ILE A 72 -7.92 2.02 -7.81
CA ILE A 72 -6.94 2.12 -6.72
C ILE A 72 -5.61 2.67 -7.25
N GLY A 73 -5.15 2.15 -8.39
CA GLY A 73 -3.89 2.55 -9.00
C GLY A 73 -3.85 4.04 -9.36
N GLN A 74 -4.94 4.58 -9.87
CA GLN A 74 -5.03 6.01 -10.21
C GLN A 74 -4.98 6.88 -8.96
N THR A 75 -5.76 6.56 -7.94
CA THR A 75 -5.77 7.29 -6.66
C THR A 75 -4.41 7.24 -5.98
N VAL A 76 -3.77 6.07 -5.97
CA VAL A 76 -2.42 5.91 -5.39
C VAL A 76 -1.40 6.75 -6.14
N ARG A 77 -1.45 6.80 -7.47
CA ARG A 77 -0.55 7.65 -8.28
C ARG A 77 -0.75 9.13 -7.98
N LEU A 78 -2.00 9.61 -7.99
CA LEU A 78 -2.31 11.01 -7.68
C LEU A 78 -1.79 11.40 -6.30
N TYR A 79 -2.13 10.60 -5.28
CA TYR A 79 -1.67 10.85 -3.92
C TYR A 79 -0.14 10.85 -3.81
N THR A 80 0.52 9.86 -4.41
CA THR A 80 1.98 9.75 -4.39
C THR A 80 2.60 10.94 -5.11
N THR A 81 2.06 11.32 -6.27
CA THR A 81 2.52 12.46 -7.06
C THR A 81 2.42 13.77 -6.28
N ALA A 82 1.24 14.05 -5.68
CA ALA A 82 1.04 15.27 -4.89
C ALA A 82 1.97 15.32 -3.66
N TYR A 83 2.12 14.18 -2.97
CA TYR A 83 2.99 14.10 -1.81
C TYR A 83 4.45 14.41 -2.18
N TYR A 84 4.99 13.75 -3.21
CA TYR A 84 6.37 13.96 -3.64
C TYR A 84 6.58 15.35 -4.25
N ALA A 85 5.64 15.86 -5.03
CA ALA A 85 5.74 17.20 -5.59
C ALA A 85 5.87 18.26 -4.47
N ARG A 86 5.08 18.13 -3.40
CA ARG A 86 5.16 19.02 -2.23
C ARG A 86 6.50 18.90 -1.51
N GLU A 87 6.94 17.68 -1.19
CA GLU A 87 8.21 17.46 -0.48
C GLU A 87 9.40 17.96 -1.31
N TRP A 88 9.44 17.60 -2.60
CA TRP A 88 10.51 18.06 -3.50
C TRP A 88 10.47 19.56 -3.73
N GLY A 89 9.26 20.12 -3.92
CA GLY A 89 9.08 21.58 -4.07
C GLY A 89 9.66 22.34 -2.88
N ASN A 90 9.33 21.93 -1.66
CA ASN A 90 9.83 22.51 -0.44
C ASN A 90 11.37 22.43 -0.33
N LEU A 91 11.96 21.27 -0.61
CA LEU A 91 13.40 21.06 -0.48
C LEU A 91 14.19 21.84 -1.55
N LEU A 92 13.76 21.76 -2.80
CA LEU A 92 14.37 22.48 -3.91
C LEU A 92 14.16 24.00 -3.79
N GLY A 93 13.01 24.44 -3.24
CA GLY A 93 12.75 25.85 -2.93
C GLY A 93 13.68 26.41 -1.85
N GLN A 94 14.22 25.56 -0.98
CA GLN A 94 15.25 25.92 0.01
C GLN A 94 16.66 25.91 -0.57
N GLY A 95 16.84 25.62 -1.86
CA GLY A 95 18.12 25.61 -2.54
C GLY A 95 18.90 24.30 -2.44
N ILE A 96 18.24 23.21 -2.03
CA ILE A 96 18.82 21.87 -2.06
C ILE A 96 18.93 21.43 -3.52
N ASP A 97 20.09 20.90 -3.92
CA ASP A 97 20.28 20.38 -5.27
C ASP A 97 19.56 19.06 -5.49
N LEU A 98 19.31 18.73 -6.76
CA LEU A 98 18.56 17.52 -7.15
C LEU A 98 19.27 16.23 -6.69
N LEU A 99 20.59 16.18 -6.74
CA LEU A 99 21.39 15.03 -6.26
C LEU A 99 21.30 14.88 -4.74
N ASP A 100 21.34 15.98 -4.01
CA ASP A 100 21.18 15.98 -2.56
C ASP A 100 19.76 15.58 -2.16
N LEU A 101 18.75 16.02 -2.92
CA LEU A 101 17.35 15.60 -2.75
C LEU A 101 17.22 14.09 -2.81
N VAL A 102 17.79 13.47 -3.84
CA VAL A 102 17.71 12.03 -4.06
C VAL A 102 18.47 11.26 -2.95
N SER A 103 19.61 11.78 -2.49
CA SER A 103 20.35 11.19 -1.37
C SER A 103 19.55 11.27 -0.05
N LEU A 104 18.91 12.39 0.23
CA LEU A 104 18.02 12.57 1.39
C LEU A 104 16.83 11.59 1.37
N MET A 105 16.33 11.25 0.20
CA MET A 105 15.27 10.23 0.09
C MET A 105 15.75 8.86 0.57
N GLN A 106 17.01 8.51 0.38
CA GLN A 106 17.58 7.23 0.82
C GLN A 106 17.75 7.15 2.34
N GLU A 107 17.92 8.27 3.01
CA GLU A 107 18.03 8.34 4.47
C GLU A 107 16.68 8.19 5.18
N GLN A 108 15.57 8.29 4.46
CA GLN A 108 14.23 8.20 5.03
C GLN A 108 13.96 6.81 5.65
N LYS A 109 13.20 6.79 6.74
CA LYS A 109 12.79 5.54 7.43
C LYS A 109 11.90 4.65 6.55
N SER A 110 11.16 5.23 5.62
CA SER A 110 10.29 4.51 4.72
C SER A 110 11.08 3.71 3.69
N LYS A 111 10.82 2.40 3.63
CA LYS A 111 11.43 1.51 2.64
C LYS A 111 11.14 1.95 1.20
N LEU A 112 9.93 2.45 0.95
CA LEU A 112 9.53 2.93 -0.37
C LEU A 112 10.36 4.14 -0.82
N PHE A 113 10.57 5.11 0.09
CA PHE A 113 11.38 6.29 -0.21
C PHE A 113 12.84 5.93 -0.52
N ARG A 114 13.42 5.04 0.26
CA ARG A 114 14.80 4.58 0.03
C ARG A 114 14.96 3.88 -1.31
N GLU A 115 14.05 2.95 -1.63
CA GLU A 115 14.09 2.22 -2.90
C GLU A 115 13.87 3.17 -4.08
N LEU A 116 12.96 4.14 -3.96
CA LEU A 116 12.71 5.14 -4.99
C LEU A 116 13.92 6.08 -5.15
N GLY A 117 14.50 6.57 -4.06
CA GLY A 117 15.71 7.38 -4.09
C GLY A 117 16.87 6.66 -4.77
N SER A 118 17.09 5.38 -4.43
CA SER A 118 18.14 4.58 -5.08
C SER A 118 17.90 4.37 -6.58
N ASP A 119 16.64 4.16 -6.99
CA ASP A 119 16.28 4.01 -8.40
C ASP A 119 16.47 5.30 -9.20
N LEU A 120 16.16 6.44 -8.59
CA LEU A 120 16.37 7.76 -9.19
C LEU A 120 17.85 8.13 -9.28
N GLU A 121 18.63 7.86 -8.21
CA GLU A 121 20.07 8.10 -8.20
C GLU A 121 20.79 7.29 -9.27
N GLU A 122 20.48 5.99 -9.38
CA GLU A 122 21.05 5.14 -10.41
C GLU A 122 20.74 5.67 -11.82
N ALA A 123 19.53 6.14 -12.06
CA ALA A 123 19.14 6.71 -13.34
C ALA A 123 19.92 8.00 -13.66
N LEU A 124 20.08 8.88 -12.66
CA LEU A 124 20.88 10.12 -12.81
C LEU A 124 22.36 9.83 -13.06
N MET A 125 22.94 8.85 -12.35
CA MET A 125 24.33 8.42 -12.57
C MET A 125 24.55 7.82 -13.97
N LEU A 126 23.51 7.19 -14.56
CA LEU A 126 23.54 6.70 -15.93
C LEU A 126 23.31 7.81 -16.97
N GLY A 127 23.18 9.06 -16.55
CA GLY A 127 22.98 10.21 -17.44
C GLY A 127 21.56 10.34 -17.98
N GLN A 128 20.57 9.65 -17.38
CA GLN A 128 19.17 9.85 -17.70
C GLN A 128 18.70 11.19 -17.13
N SER A 129 17.87 11.92 -17.86
CA SER A 129 17.26 13.14 -17.34
C SER A 129 16.22 12.78 -16.25
N PHE A 130 16.13 13.61 -15.22
CA PHE A 130 15.18 13.40 -14.13
C PHE A 130 13.73 13.39 -14.60
N PRO A 131 13.27 14.31 -15.47
CA PRO A 131 11.93 14.26 -16.04
C PRO A 131 11.63 12.96 -16.79
N ASP A 132 12.57 12.45 -17.59
CA ASP A 132 12.38 11.23 -18.37
C ASP A 132 12.23 10.01 -17.47
N ARG A 133 13.01 9.96 -16.38
CA ARG A 133 12.89 8.89 -15.41
C ARG A 133 11.53 8.91 -14.70
N ILE A 134 11.07 10.09 -14.30
CA ILE A 134 9.74 10.27 -13.69
C ILE A 134 8.62 9.88 -14.67
N ALA A 135 8.73 10.26 -15.95
CA ALA A 135 7.73 9.91 -16.98
C ALA A 135 7.51 8.41 -17.15
N THR A 136 8.58 7.62 -16.99
CA THR A 136 8.53 6.15 -17.12
C THR A 136 8.21 5.43 -15.82
N HIS A 137 8.24 6.15 -14.69
CA HIS A 137 8.05 5.55 -13.38
C HIS A 137 6.56 5.26 -13.08
N PRO A 138 6.19 4.05 -12.62
CA PRO A 138 4.80 3.65 -12.48
C PRO A 138 4.03 4.35 -11.35
N PHE A 139 4.72 5.06 -10.46
CA PHE A 139 4.11 5.73 -9.29
C PHE A 139 3.70 7.17 -9.57
N PHE A 140 4.25 7.77 -10.60
CA PHE A 140 4.01 9.17 -10.90
C PHE A 140 3.06 9.33 -12.07
N THR A 141 2.39 10.47 -12.09
CA THR A 141 1.61 10.91 -13.24
C THR A 141 2.56 11.45 -14.31
N LYS A 142 2.14 11.41 -15.57
CA LYS A 142 2.94 11.99 -16.66
C LYS A 142 3.04 13.51 -16.56
N GLU A 143 2.03 14.12 -15.97
CA GLU A 143 1.97 15.56 -15.73
C GLU A 143 3.12 16.03 -14.85
N LEU A 144 3.48 15.26 -13.81
CA LEU A 144 4.62 15.59 -12.95
C LEU A 144 5.92 15.72 -13.76
N SER A 145 6.17 14.81 -14.70
CA SER A 145 7.39 14.87 -15.52
C SER A 145 7.45 16.13 -16.39
N LEU A 146 6.30 16.58 -16.89
CA LEU A 146 6.20 17.82 -17.68
C LEU A 146 6.45 19.06 -16.81
N ILE A 147 5.90 19.08 -15.59
CA ILE A 147 6.14 20.17 -14.63
C ILE A 147 7.61 20.23 -14.23
N ILE A 148 8.25 19.07 -13.99
CA ILE A 148 9.68 19.00 -13.69
C ILE A 148 10.51 19.55 -14.85
N ALA A 149 10.24 19.09 -16.08
CA ALA A 149 10.95 19.56 -17.26
C ALA A 149 10.80 21.07 -17.48
N TYR A 150 9.60 21.60 -17.25
CA TYR A 150 9.33 23.02 -17.34
C TYR A 150 10.05 23.82 -16.25
N GLY A 151 10.02 23.33 -15.01
CA GLY A 151 10.68 23.94 -13.87
C GLY A 151 12.20 23.97 -14.01
N GLU A 152 12.81 22.89 -14.52
CA GLU A 152 14.25 22.83 -14.83
C GLU A 152 14.63 23.85 -15.90
N ALA A 153 13.87 23.91 -17.00
CA ALA A 153 14.13 24.83 -18.11
C ALA A 153 14.08 26.31 -17.68
N ASN A 154 13.25 26.64 -16.68
CA ASN A 154 13.06 28.01 -16.20
C ASN A 154 13.84 28.31 -14.90
N ALA A 155 14.63 27.37 -14.39
CA ALA A 155 15.33 27.46 -13.09
C ALA A 155 14.38 27.78 -11.91
N ARG A 156 13.15 27.24 -11.95
CA ARG A 156 12.09 27.45 -10.93
C ARG A 156 11.46 26.15 -10.47
N LEU A 157 12.20 25.05 -10.53
CA LEU A 157 11.67 23.71 -10.27
C LEU A 157 10.95 23.60 -8.92
N GLY A 158 11.51 24.15 -7.86
CA GLY A 158 10.87 24.13 -6.54
C GLY A 158 9.49 24.80 -6.52
N TYR A 159 9.39 25.99 -7.12
CA TYR A 159 8.15 26.74 -7.20
C TYR A 159 7.07 26.02 -8.04
N GLU A 160 7.44 25.50 -9.20
CA GLU A 160 6.50 24.81 -10.09
C GLU A 160 5.95 23.53 -9.46
N LEU A 161 6.78 22.80 -8.70
CA LEU A 161 6.37 21.62 -7.96
C LEU A 161 5.43 21.95 -6.79
N GLU A 162 5.67 23.06 -6.08
CA GLU A 162 4.81 23.51 -4.98
C GLU A 162 3.43 23.90 -5.49
N VAL A 163 3.37 24.70 -6.58
CA VAL A 163 2.11 25.08 -7.23
C VAL A 163 1.34 23.83 -7.70
N TYR A 164 2.03 22.91 -8.37
CA TYR A 164 1.41 21.67 -8.84
C TYR A 164 0.85 20.83 -7.69
N ALA A 165 1.54 20.75 -6.57
CA ALA A 165 1.10 19.99 -5.42
C ALA A 165 -0.17 20.56 -4.74
N GLU A 166 -0.48 21.83 -4.95
CA GLU A 166 -1.71 22.48 -4.47
C GLU A 166 -2.91 22.22 -5.40
N GLU A 167 -2.65 21.97 -6.70
CA GLU A 167 -3.69 21.75 -7.71
C GLU A 167 -4.17 20.30 -7.79
N VAL A 168 -3.37 19.32 -7.33
CA VAL A 168 -3.64 17.89 -7.42
C VAL A 168 -4.26 17.35 -6.13
#